data_97f438f3016210e6a54d3ef57f0d6109
#
_entry.id   97f438f3016210e6a54d3ef57f0d6109
#
_cell.length_a   1.000
_cell.length_b   1.000
_cell.length_c   1.000
_cell.angle_alpha   90.00
_cell.angle_beta   90.00
_cell.angle_gamma   90.00
#
_symmetry.space_group_name_H-M   'P 1'
#
loop_
_entity.id
_entity.type
_entity.pdbx_description
1 polymer ?
#
loop_
_entity_poly.entity_id
_entity_poly.type
_entity_poly.pdbx_seq_one_letter_code
_entity_poly.pdbx_strand_id
1 'polypeptide(L)'
;NTQPRQLIEQLMSYNIPFKTKDNIPNIYEHWIARDLFTYQRIAGGSRDRADFLQIMNRPKRYLSRDSLCDATVAFDEWIKLFDEKPWIAERIEKLEYDMKLISRMNPYASINYIRRGIGYDDFLAEYAEYRNINKEDLFDILDEIQSGAKGFATYEEWYEHIREYTKQMK
;
A
#
# COMPACT_ATOMS: atom_id res chain seq x y z
N ASN A 1 -6.81 2.15 -18.85
CA ASN A 1 -7.25 1.05 -19.69
C ASN A 1 -7.29 -0.25 -18.88
N THR A 2 -8.48 -0.60 -18.33
CA THR A 2 -8.68 -1.70 -17.40
C THR A 2 -8.96 -3.04 -18.07
N GLN A 3 -9.54 -3.06 -19.28
CA GLN A 3 -9.96 -4.27 -19.98
C GLN A 3 -8.82 -5.28 -20.23
N PRO A 4 -7.63 -4.88 -20.74
CA PRO A 4 -6.55 -5.84 -20.94
C PRO A 4 -6.08 -6.51 -19.66
N ARG A 5 -6.08 -5.76 -18.55
CA ARG A 5 -5.66 -6.31 -17.24
C ARG A 5 -6.67 -7.33 -16.72
N GLN A 6 -7.95 -7.04 -16.84
CA GLN A 6 -9.01 -7.97 -16.43
C GLN A 6 -8.94 -9.26 -17.24
N LEU A 7 -8.68 -9.16 -18.55
CA LEU A 7 -8.50 -10.33 -19.42
C LEU A 7 -7.32 -11.17 -18.97
N ILE A 8 -6.18 -10.54 -18.66
CA ILE A 8 -4.98 -11.24 -18.17
C ILE A 8 -5.30 -12.01 -16.89
N GLU A 9 -5.99 -11.38 -15.93
CA GLU A 9 -6.38 -12.02 -14.68
C GLU A 9 -7.30 -13.22 -14.91
N GLN A 10 -8.25 -13.11 -15.84
CA GLN A 10 -9.13 -14.22 -16.19
C GLN A 10 -8.36 -15.37 -16.83
N LEU A 11 -7.46 -15.06 -17.75
CA LEU A 11 -6.63 -16.08 -18.42
C LEU A 11 -5.75 -16.82 -17.41
N MET A 12 -5.18 -16.11 -16.44
CA MET A 12 -4.39 -16.71 -15.37
C MET A 12 -5.25 -17.61 -14.48
N SER A 13 -6.45 -17.15 -14.12
CA SER A 13 -7.38 -17.89 -13.27
C SER A 13 -7.81 -19.24 -13.88
N TYR A 14 -7.87 -19.34 -15.22
CA TYR A 14 -8.18 -20.55 -15.94
C TYR A 14 -6.93 -21.32 -16.46
N ASN A 15 -5.73 -20.90 -16.06
CA ASN A 15 -4.46 -21.47 -16.53
C ASN A 15 -4.31 -21.48 -18.06
N ILE A 16 -4.84 -20.46 -18.73
CA ILE A 16 -4.75 -20.35 -20.18
C ILE A 16 -3.45 -19.59 -20.54
N PRO A 17 -2.53 -20.22 -21.31
CA PRO A 17 -1.33 -19.52 -21.76
C PRO A 17 -1.68 -18.35 -22.68
N PHE A 18 -0.98 -17.24 -22.49
CA PHE A 18 -1.18 -16.04 -23.33
C PHE A 18 0.14 -15.30 -23.53
N LYS A 19 0.18 -14.47 -24.57
CA LYS A 19 1.26 -13.51 -24.80
C LYS A 19 0.65 -12.16 -25.10
N THR A 20 1.23 -11.12 -24.51
CA THR A 20 0.83 -9.75 -24.80
C THR A 20 1.67 -9.20 -25.96
N LYS A 21 1.03 -8.57 -26.94
CA LYS A 21 1.73 -7.90 -28.03
C LYS A 21 2.08 -6.44 -27.65
N ASP A 22 1.29 -5.86 -26.78
CA ASP A 22 1.45 -4.47 -26.36
C ASP A 22 2.12 -4.42 -24.98
N ASN A 23 2.89 -3.37 -24.76
CA ASN A 23 3.52 -3.12 -23.46
C ASN A 23 2.48 -2.58 -22.49
N ILE A 24 1.78 -3.48 -21.79
CA ILE A 24 0.79 -3.13 -20.78
C ILE A 24 1.52 -2.86 -19.46
N PRO A 25 1.42 -1.64 -18.87
CA PRO A 25 2.09 -1.37 -17.59
C PRO A 25 1.55 -2.29 -16.48
N ASN A 26 2.46 -2.84 -15.69
CA ASN A 26 2.10 -3.65 -14.53
C ASN A 26 1.66 -2.72 -13.39
N ILE A 27 0.38 -2.80 -12.98
CA ILE A 27 -0.17 -1.95 -11.91
C ILE A 27 0.53 -2.18 -10.57
N TYR A 28 1.05 -3.39 -10.34
CA TYR A 28 1.73 -3.73 -9.09
C TYR A 28 3.12 -3.11 -8.97
N GLU A 29 3.64 -2.52 -10.05
CA GLU A 29 4.88 -1.72 -10.04
C GLU A 29 4.62 -0.22 -9.87
N HIS A 30 3.36 0.18 -9.87
CA HIS A 30 2.97 1.57 -9.66
C HIS A 30 3.28 2.01 -8.22
N TRP A 31 3.59 3.30 -8.01
CA TRP A 31 3.92 3.82 -6.68
C TRP A 31 2.79 3.66 -5.66
N ILE A 32 1.53 3.69 -6.10
CA ILE A 32 0.38 3.42 -5.23
C ILE A 32 0.45 1.99 -4.67
N ALA A 33 0.75 1.01 -5.53
CA ALA A 33 0.92 -0.38 -5.10
C ALA A 33 2.06 -0.50 -4.09
N ARG A 34 3.17 0.21 -4.33
CA ARG A 34 4.31 0.21 -3.40
C ARG A 34 3.93 0.75 -2.03
N ASP A 35 3.10 1.80 -1.97
CA ASP A 35 2.61 2.33 -0.69
C ASP A 35 1.78 1.28 0.05
N LEU A 36 0.85 0.61 -0.65
CA LEU A 36 0.02 -0.44 -0.05
C LEU A 36 0.86 -1.60 0.47
N PHE A 37 1.81 -2.08 -0.33
CA PHE A 37 2.71 -3.17 0.08
C PHE A 37 3.57 -2.76 1.27
N THR A 38 3.98 -1.51 1.34
CA THR A 38 4.78 -1.00 2.46
C THR A 38 3.96 -1.02 3.76
N TYR A 39 2.71 -0.58 3.71
CA TYR A 39 1.80 -0.72 4.85
C TYR A 39 1.69 -2.17 5.32
N GLN A 40 1.51 -3.09 4.38
CA GLN A 40 1.37 -4.51 4.67
C GLN A 40 2.67 -5.11 5.24
N ARG A 41 3.85 -4.70 4.71
CA ARG A 41 5.14 -5.17 5.24
C ARG A 41 5.36 -4.72 6.68
N ILE A 42 5.07 -3.46 6.99
CA ILE A 42 5.18 -2.95 8.36
C ILE A 42 4.22 -3.70 9.28
N ALA A 43 2.98 -3.92 8.85
CA ALA A 43 1.99 -4.68 9.59
C ALA A 43 2.46 -6.12 9.83
N GLY A 44 3.18 -6.70 8.88
CA GLY A 44 3.76 -8.04 8.97
C GLY A 44 5.03 -8.13 9.80
N GLY A 45 5.52 -7.01 10.33
CA GLY A 45 6.67 -6.99 11.24
C GLY A 45 7.90 -6.23 10.74
N SER A 46 7.89 -5.68 9.52
CA SER A 46 9.01 -4.86 9.05
C SER A 46 9.22 -3.66 9.98
N ARG A 47 10.47 -3.40 10.31
CA ARG A 47 10.89 -2.24 11.09
C ARG A 47 12.00 -1.47 10.39
N ASP A 48 12.12 -1.64 9.07
CA ASP A 48 13.09 -0.92 8.27
C ASP A 48 12.71 0.55 8.16
N ARG A 49 13.68 1.42 8.44
CA ARG A 49 13.51 2.87 8.36
C ARG A 49 12.96 3.31 6.99
N ALA A 50 13.44 2.69 5.92
CA ALA A 50 13.00 3.02 4.56
C ALA A 50 11.49 2.83 4.36
N ASP A 51 10.92 1.77 4.93
CA ASP A 51 9.47 1.51 4.85
C ASP A 51 8.69 2.60 5.58
N PHE A 52 9.14 2.99 6.77
CA PHE A 52 8.47 4.05 7.54
C PHE A 52 8.57 5.39 6.84
N LEU A 53 9.72 5.73 6.27
CA LEU A 53 9.90 6.98 5.52
C LEU A 53 8.94 7.07 4.32
N GLN A 54 8.61 5.95 3.71
CA GLN A 54 7.73 5.93 2.56
C GLN A 54 6.30 6.28 2.92
N ILE A 55 5.77 5.74 4.03
CA ILE A 55 4.33 5.87 4.34
C ILE A 55 4.01 6.79 5.53
N MET A 56 5.01 7.23 6.30
CA MET A 56 4.75 7.97 7.55
C MET A 56 3.91 9.23 7.35
N ASN A 57 3.98 9.86 6.18
CA ASN A 57 3.19 11.03 5.82
C ASN A 57 2.31 10.81 4.59
N ARG A 58 1.90 9.58 4.34
CA ARG A 58 0.97 9.19 3.27
C ARG A 58 -0.18 8.33 3.82
N PRO A 59 -1.23 8.91 4.40
CA PRO A 59 -1.61 10.34 4.46
C PRO A 59 -0.74 11.15 5.42
N LYS A 60 -0.90 12.46 5.33
CA LYS A 60 -0.12 13.43 6.12
C LYS A 60 -0.35 13.23 7.61
N ARG A 61 0.74 13.02 8.33
CA ARG A 61 0.76 12.95 9.80
C ARG A 61 1.65 14.02 10.40
N TYR A 62 2.32 14.82 9.56
CA TYR A 62 3.25 15.86 9.97
C TYR A 62 4.35 15.32 10.90
N LEU A 63 4.85 14.12 10.56
CA LEU A 63 5.96 13.50 11.28
C LEU A 63 7.28 13.86 10.61
N SER A 64 8.25 14.31 11.40
CA SER A 64 9.57 14.65 10.89
C SER A 64 10.35 13.41 10.50
N ARG A 65 10.95 13.42 9.32
CA ARG A 65 11.85 12.34 8.87
C ARG A 65 13.03 12.17 9.81
N ASP A 66 13.52 13.27 10.38
CA ASP A 66 14.65 13.26 11.32
C ASP A 66 14.32 12.59 12.65
N SER A 67 13.04 12.40 12.97
CA SER A 67 12.64 11.66 14.17
C SER A 67 12.95 10.17 14.09
N LEU A 68 13.18 9.64 12.87
CA LEU A 68 13.62 8.27 12.64
C LEU A 68 15.13 8.25 12.49
N CYS A 69 15.84 8.09 13.60
CA CYS A 69 17.30 8.21 13.65
C CYS A 69 18.02 6.92 13.27
N ASP A 70 17.43 5.77 13.57
CA ASP A 70 18.06 4.46 13.43
C ASP A 70 17.56 3.70 12.20
N ALA A 71 18.39 2.80 11.70
CA ALA A 71 18.03 1.94 10.58
C ALA A 71 16.83 1.02 10.91
N THR A 72 16.66 0.66 12.18
CA THR A 72 15.55 -0.13 12.68
C THR A 72 14.66 0.75 13.55
N VAL A 73 13.36 0.78 13.23
CA VAL A 73 12.38 1.60 13.96
C VAL A 73 11.80 0.80 15.13
N ALA A 74 11.78 1.41 16.31
CA ALA A 74 11.08 0.90 17.47
C ALA A 74 9.97 1.90 17.84
N PHE A 75 8.71 1.48 17.75
CA PHE A 75 7.58 2.37 18.03
C PHE A 75 7.66 3.01 19.42
N ASP A 76 8.02 2.22 20.42
CA ASP A 76 8.10 2.70 21.82
C ASP A 76 9.11 3.83 21.96
N GLU A 77 10.28 3.70 21.34
CA GLU A 77 11.32 4.71 21.36
C GLU A 77 10.90 5.94 20.57
N TRP A 78 10.26 5.72 19.43
CA TRP A 78 9.77 6.82 18.59
C TRP A 78 8.71 7.65 19.31
N ILE A 79 7.79 6.99 19.98
CA ILE A 79 6.76 7.65 20.79
C ILE A 79 7.41 8.48 21.92
N LYS A 80 8.41 7.91 22.60
CA LYS A 80 9.11 8.59 23.71
C LYS A 80 9.82 9.87 23.28
N LEU A 81 10.27 9.97 22.04
CA LEU A 81 10.88 11.20 21.55
C LEU A 81 9.94 12.41 21.65
N PHE A 82 8.65 12.16 21.70
CA PHE A 82 7.62 13.20 21.72
C PHE A 82 6.87 13.27 23.06
N ASP A 83 7.52 12.90 24.17
CA ASP A 83 6.91 12.99 25.52
C ASP A 83 6.40 14.41 25.83
N GLU A 84 7.09 15.43 25.36
CA GLU A 84 6.70 16.82 25.56
C GLU A 84 5.70 17.33 24.51
N LYS A 85 5.41 16.52 23.49
CA LYS A 85 4.46 16.83 22.42
C LYS A 85 3.47 15.69 22.23
N PRO A 86 2.56 15.48 23.20
CA PRO A 86 1.67 14.32 23.18
C PRO A 86 0.80 14.23 21.92
N TRP A 87 0.49 15.35 21.27
CA TRP A 87 -0.27 15.35 20.03
C TRP A 87 0.49 14.67 18.86
N ILE A 88 1.83 14.72 18.87
CA ILE A 88 2.66 13.98 17.89
C ILE A 88 2.76 12.51 18.28
N ALA A 89 2.99 12.23 19.56
CA ALA A 89 3.02 10.85 20.09
C ALA A 89 1.73 10.10 19.73
N GLU A 90 0.58 10.73 19.87
CA GLU A 90 -0.72 10.15 19.53
C GLU A 90 -0.80 9.71 18.07
N ARG A 91 -0.21 10.48 17.14
CA ARG A 91 -0.18 10.12 15.72
C ARG A 91 0.65 8.87 15.46
N ILE A 92 1.74 8.71 16.18
CA ILE A 92 2.59 7.52 16.07
C ILE A 92 1.88 6.30 16.70
N GLU A 93 1.24 6.50 17.85
CA GLU A 93 0.42 5.46 18.49
C GLU A 93 -0.72 4.99 17.57
N LYS A 94 -1.37 5.93 16.89
CA LYS A 94 -2.42 5.61 15.91
C LYS A 94 -1.86 4.80 14.75
N LEU A 95 -0.67 5.15 14.26
CA LEU A 95 -0.01 4.39 13.20
C LEU A 95 0.28 2.95 13.65
N GLU A 96 0.80 2.78 14.85
CA GLU A 96 1.04 1.45 15.43
C GLU A 96 -0.25 0.66 15.56
N TYR A 97 -1.31 1.28 16.03
CA TYR A 97 -2.64 0.65 16.14
C TYR A 97 -3.16 0.22 14.76
N ASP A 98 -3.06 1.08 13.76
CA ASP A 98 -3.47 0.77 12.39
C ASP A 98 -2.71 -0.44 11.85
N MET A 99 -1.40 -0.54 12.11
CA MET A 99 -0.60 -1.68 11.68
C MET A 99 -1.05 -2.99 12.35
N LYS A 100 -1.42 -2.94 13.63
CA LYS A 100 -1.97 -4.11 14.32
C LYS A 100 -3.27 -4.59 13.68
N LEU A 101 -4.14 -3.66 13.29
CA LEU A 101 -5.38 -4.02 12.60
C LEU A 101 -5.11 -4.63 11.23
N ILE A 102 -4.24 -4.02 10.43
CA ILE A 102 -3.88 -4.53 9.10
C ILE A 102 -3.31 -5.95 9.18
N SER A 103 -2.52 -6.25 10.22
CA SER A 103 -1.92 -7.56 10.41
C SER A 103 -2.95 -8.69 10.57
N ARG A 104 -4.17 -8.35 10.93
CA ARG A 104 -5.27 -9.30 11.16
C ARG A 104 -6.24 -9.40 10.00
N MET A 105 -6.01 -8.63 8.93
CA MET A 105 -6.91 -8.55 7.77
C MET A 105 -6.37 -9.36 6.61
N ASN A 106 -7.29 -9.85 5.74
CA ASN A 106 -6.89 -10.36 4.43
C ASN A 106 -6.48 -9.20 3.51
N PRO A 107 -5.84 -9.48 2.36
CA PRO A 107 -5.35 -8.42 1.47
C PRO A 107 -6.42 -7.42 1.04
N TYR A 108 -7.60 -7.90 0.63
CA TYR A 108 -8.68 -7.01 0.18
C TYR A 108 -9.14 -6.08 1.30
N ALA A 109 -9.39 -6.64 2.48
CA ALA A 109 -9.84 -5.87 3.65
C ALA A 109 -8.79 -4.87 4.09
N SER A 110 -7.50 -5.23 4.03
CA SER A 110 -6.42 -4.32 4.40
C SER A 110 -6.36 -3.10 3.49
N ILE A 111 -6.52 -3.31 2.18
CA ILE A 111 -6.54 -2.21 1.22
C ILE A 111 -7.73 -1.29 1.50
N ASN A 112 -8.90 -1.86 1.75
CA ASN A 112 -10.08 -1.07 2.10
C ASN A 112 -9.86 -0.24 3.36
N TYR A 113 -9.22 -0.82 4.38
CA TYR A 113 -8.90 -0.12 5.62
C TYR A 113 -7.89 1.01 5.39
N ILE A 114 -6.84 0.76 4.60
CA ILE A 114 -5.85 1.79 4.27
C ILE A 114 -6.52 2.94 3.53
N ARG A 115 -7.41 2.64 2.59
CA ARG A 115 -8.12 3.65 1.80
C ARG A 115 -9.03 4.53 2.66
N ARG A 116 -9.87 3.91 3.48
CA ARG A 116 -11.00 4.57 4.16
C ARG A 116 -10.77 4.76 5.65
N GLY A 117 -10.19 3.77 6.32
CA GLY A 117 -9.89 3.84 7.74
C GLY A 117 -8.70 4.74 8.05
N ILE A 118 -7.64 4.60 7.28
CA ILE A 118 -6.43 5.42 7.44
C ILE A 118 -6.54 6.75 6.70
N GLY A 119 -7.28 6.79 5.58
CA GLY A 119 -7.49 8.02 4.81
C GLY A 119 -6.60 8.14 3.58
N TYR A 120 -6.14 7.04 3.01
CA TYR A 120 -5.28 7.06 1.83
C TYR A 120 -6.01 7.64 0.60
N ASP A 121 -7.33 7.44 0.47
CA ASP A 121 -8.12 8.03 -0.60
C ASP A 121 -8.06 9.56 -0.55
N ASP A 122 -8.16 10.15 0.64
CA ASP A 122 -8.05 11.61 0.82
C ASP A 122 -6.65 12.09 0.44
N PHE A 123 -5.62 11.33 0.80
CA PHE A 123 -4.25 11.63 0.39
C PHE A 123 -4.11 11.64 -1.13
N LEU A 124 -4.67 10.65 -1.83
CA LEU A 124 -4.61 10.60 -3.30
C LEU A 124 -5.33 11.78 -3.94
N ALA A 125 -6.48 12.18 -3.40
CA ALA A 125 -7.23 13.33 -3.91
C ALA A 125 -6.41 14.62 -3.76
N GLU A 126 -5.80 14.84 -2.60
CA GLU A 126 -4.93 16.00 -2.36
C GLU A 126 -3.68 15.97 -3.25
N TYR A 127 -3.08 14.79 -3.40
CA TYR A 127 -1.91 14.61 -4.27
C TYR A 127 -2.23 14.97 -5.73
N ALA A 128 -3.38 14.48 -6.23
CA ALA A 128 -3.82 14.75 -7.60
C ALA A 128 -4.05 16.24 -7.81
N GLU A 129 -4.68 16.93 -6.86
CA GLU A 129 -4.91 18.37 -6.91
C GLU A 129 -3.58 19.14 -6.93
N TYR A 130 -2.67 18.80 -6.01
CA TYR A 130 -1.36 19.44 -5.93
C TYR A 130 -0.54 19.26 -7.22
N ARG A 131 -0.58 18.07 -7.82
CA ARG A 131 0.17 17.74 -9.03
C ARG A 131 -0.58 18.09 -10.32
N ASN A 132 -1.79 18.58 -10.19
CA ASN A 132 -2.66 18.93 -11.32
C ASN A 132 -2.84 17.76 -12.30
N ILE A 133 -3.16 16.60 -11.74
CA ILE A 133 -3.48 15.38 -12.51
C ILE A 133 -4.89 14.91 -12.16
N ASN A 134 -5.46 14.07 -13.02
CA ASN A 134 -6.82 13.56 -12.83
C ASN A 134 -6.84 12.53 -11.69
N LYS A 135 -7.58 12.82 -10.61
CA LYS A 135 -7.69 11.91 -9.47
C LYS A 135 -8.36 10.57 -9.84
N GLU A 136 -9.27 10.57 -10.79
CA GLU A 136 -9.94 9.36 -11.26
C GLU A 136 -8.96 8.33 -11.81
N ASP A 137 -7.89 8.78 -12.48
CA ASP A 137 -6.83 7.90 -12.98
C ASP A 137 -6.13 7.16 -11.83
N LEU A 138 -5.87 7.87 -10.73
CA LEU A 138 -5.25 7.27 -9.54
C LEU A 138 -6.21 6.32 -8.82
N PHE A 139 -7.47 6.70 -8.70
CA PHE A 139 -8.48 5.85 -8.07
C PHE A 139 -8.75 4.59 -8.90
N ASP A 140 -8.72 4.68 -10.23
CA ASP A 140 -8.87 3.50 -11.10
C ASP A 140 -7.74 2.48 -10.84
N ILE A 141 -6.51 2.95 -10.70
CA ILE A 141 -5.37 2.09 -10.37
C ILE A 141 -5.59 1.41 -9.00
N LEU A 142 -5.98 2.19 -8.02
CA LEU A 142 -6.22 1.69 -6.67
C LEU A 142 -7.38 0.68 -6.63
N ASP A 143 -8.47 0.99 -7.35
CA ASP A 143 -9.62 0.08 -7.48
C ASP A 143 -9.21 -1.25 -8.12
N GLU A 144 -8.36 -1.22 -9.15
CA GLU A 144 -7.87 -2.45 -9.79
C GLU A 144 -7.01 -3.28 -8.84
N ILE A 145 -6.09 -2.62 -8.10
CA ILE A 145 -5.25 -3.33 -7.12
C ILE A 145 -6.13 -3.98 -6.06
N GLN A 146 -7.11 -3.25 -5.54
CA GLN A 146 -8.01 -3.77 -4.52
C GLN A 146 -8.84 -4.94 -5.05
N SER A 147 -9.41 -4.82 -6.26
CA SER A 147 -10.16 -5.89 -6.90
C SER A 147 -9.31 -7.14 -7.12
N GLY A 148 -8.05 -6.95 -7.50
CA GLY A 148 -7.11 -8.05 -7.69
C GLY A 148 -6.74 -8.79 -6.41
N ALA A 149 -6.99 -8.18 -5.25
CA ALA A 149 -6.73 -8.79 -3.94
C ALA A 149 -7.89 -9.66 -3.45
N LYS A 150 -9.04 -9.65 -4.12
CA LYS A 150 -10.21 -10.45 -3.72
C LYS A 150 -9.90 -11.94 -3.77
N GLY A 151 -10.40 -12.68 -2.78
CA GLY A 151 -10.31 -14.13 -2.75
C GLY A 151 -9.04 -14.69 -2.14
N PHE A 152 -8.06 -13.85 -1.81
CA PHE A 152 -6.85 -14.29 -1.14
C PHE A 152 -7.02 -14.18 0.37
N ALA A 153 -6.74 -15.25 1.08
CA ALA A 153 -6.86 -15.30 2.54
C ALA A 153 -5.64 -14.67 3.23
N THR A 154 -4.47 -14.78 2.61
CA THR A 154 -3.20 -14.32 3.19
C THR A 154 -2.44 -13.42 2.23
N TYR A 155 -1.55 -12.60 2.79
CA TYR A 155 -0.66 -11.75 1.98
C TYR A 155 0.29 -12.59 1.13
N GLU A 156 0.79 -13.71 1.66
CA GLU A 156 1.69 -14.61 0.95
C GLU A 156 1.05 -15.16 -0.32
N GLU A 157 -0.21 -15.59 -0.24
CA GLU A 157 -0.96 -16.10 -1.38
C GLU A 157 -1.13 -15.02 -2.45
N TRP A 158 -1.49 -13.81 -2.03
CA TRP A 158 -1.66 -12.69 -2.94
C TRP A 158 -0.35 -12.28 -3.60
N TYR A 159 0.74 -12.20 -2.82
CA TYR A 159 2.05 -11.85 -3.36
C TYR A 159 2.58 -12.90 -4.33
N GLU A 160 2.30 -14.18 -4.08
CA GLU A 160 2.64 -15.25 -5.03
C GLU A 160 1.89 -15.06 -6.35
N HIS A 161 0.61 -14.74 -6.28
CA HIS A 161 -0.21 -14.43 -7.46
C HIS A 161 0.37 -13.21 -8.22
N ILE A 162 0.78 -12.17 -7.52
CA ILE A 162 1.40 -10.98 -8.13
C ILE A 162 2.72 -11.34 -8.82
N ARG A 163 3.53 -12.17 -8.20
CA ARG A 163 4.78 -12.64 -8.80
C ARG A 163 4.52 -13.39 -10.10
N GLU A 164 3.54 -14.27 -10.11
CA GLU A 164 3.15 -15.01 -11.30
C GLU A 164 2.60 -14.09 -12.38
N TYR A 165 1.73 -13.16 -12.02
CA TYR A 165 1.23 -12.12 -12.92
C TYR A 165 2.38 -11.34 -13.55
N THR A 166 3.35 -10.92 -12.75
CA THR A 166 4.53 -10.17 -13.23
C THR A 166 5.36 -10.96 -14.22
N LYS A 167 5.54 -12.27 -13.99
CA LYS A 167 6.23 -13.14 -14.93
C LYS A 167 5.52 -13.21 -16.28
N GLN A 168 4.19 -13.29 -16.27
CA GLN A 168 3.39 -13.37 -17.50
C GLN A 168 3.44 -12.06 -18.30
N MET A 169 3.72 -10.93 -17.63
CA MET A 169 3.82 -9.62 -18.26
C MET A 169 5.18 -9.35 -18.93
N LYS A 170 6.18 -10.19 -18.67
CA LYS A 170 7.53 -10.03 -19.25
C LYS A 170 7.72 -10.86 -20.54
#